data_defddca4024226783f392d5b1108b9a0
#
_entry.id   defddca4024226783f392d5b1108b9a0
#
_cell.length_a   1.000
_cell.length_b   1.000
_cell.length_c   1.000
_cell.angle_alpha   90.00
_cell.angle_beta   90.00
_cell.angle_gamma   90.00
#
_symmetry.space_group_name_H-M   'P 1'
#
loop_
_entity.id
_entity.type
_entity.pdbx_description
1 polymer ?
#
loop_
_entity_poly.entity_id
_entity_poly.type
_entity_poly.pdbx_seq_one_letter_code
_entity_poly.pdbx_strand_id
1 'polypeptide(L)'
;NLSRITKIDYNNKDLVWNLGETDFMNEPYFEDDLNFSQQHSVQVLDNGNLLFFDNHRYLEPELSRCLEVEYNESNNSAEIVWEHILPAGLFSGSRGECDRLANGNTLITAGRTGNTLEVTNDNQIVWQAEVENMGIDVTMYRSARIPNLYPLAFSIEINELDGEINNYFIDSNNESLTANIYNHGWEGSVFSYHLENINQINFISGNLEIAPDTNSNFSLNINDLAPDTYKLIVYPNSAPEKQKTIQFNLNSSSVIGDLNNDNSLNILDVVILANIILNNDNSNSLADINQDGLINVLDIVILVNLILEP
;
A
#
# COMPACT_ATOMS: atom_id res chain seq x y z
N ASN A 1 4.24 -18.85 35.27
CA ASN A 1 3.99 -17.44 35.03
C ASN A 1 3.75 -16.74 36.38
N LEU A 2 4.39 -15.59 36.61
CA LEU A 2 4.40 -14.87 37.88
C LEU A 2 3.41 -13.69 37.91
N SER A 3 2.57 -13.52 36.88
CA SER A 3 1.68 -12.37 36.72
C SER A 3 2.41 -11.04 36.86
N ARG A 4 3.63 -10.99 36.33
CA ARG A 4 4.54 -9.85 36.47
C ARG A 4 5.38 -9.68 35.21
N ILE A 5 5.60 -8.43 34.83
CA ILE A 5 6.57 -8.01 33.81
C ILE A 5 7.77 -7.39 34.52
N THR A 6 8.98 -7.78 34.16
CA THR A 6 10.21 -7.31 34.81
C THR A 6 11.16 -6.75 33.76
N LYS A 7 11.66 -5.54 33.97
CA LYS A 7 12.76 -4.96 33.17
C LYS A 7 14.09 -5.23 33.89
N ILE A 8 15.04 -5.75 33.13
CA ILE A 8 16.41 -6.06 33.60
C ILE A 8 17.40 -5.32 32.70
N ASP A 9 18.37 -4.64 33.27
CA ASP A 9 19.47 -4.04 32.52
C ASP A 9 20.31 -5.14 31.85
N TYR A 10 20.54 -4.99 30.54
CA TYR A 10 21.26 -6.00 29.76
C TYR A 10 22.72 -6.16 30.18
N ASN A 11 23.38 -5.07 30.56
CA ASN A 11 24.84 -5.06 30.80
C ASN A 11 25.20 -5.62 32.20
N ASN A 12 24.58 -5.12 33.25
CA ASN A 12 24.88 -5.47 34.65
C ASN A 12 23.92 -6.52 35.21
N LYS A 13 22.84 -6.86 34.53
CA LYS A 13 21.78 -7.80 34.94
C LYS A 13 20.98 -7.36 36.18
N ASP A 14 21.09 -6.11 36.54
CA ASP A 14 20.31 -5.57 37.65
C ASP A 14 18.83 -5.44 37.28
N LEU A 15 17.98 -5.65 38.28
CA LEU A 15 16.56 -5.39 38.15
C LEU A 15 16.33 -3.88 38.09
N VAL A 16 15.66 -3.42 37.02
CA VAL A 16 15.33 -1.99 36.85
C VAL A 16 13.98 -1.69 37.47
N TRP A 17 12.94 -2.48 37.13
CA TRP A 17 11.60 -2.36 37.72
C TRP A 17 10.74 -3.61 37.48
N ASN A 18 9.64 -3.69 38.22
CA ASN A 18 8.59 -4.69 38.06
C ASN A 18 7.23 -4.00 37.89
N LEU A 19 6.34 -4.62 37.11
CA LEU A 19 4.96 -4.22 36.87
C LEU A 19 4.03 -5.42 37.13
N GLY A 20 2.95 -5.25 37.90
CA GLY A 20 1.99 -6.29 38.24
C GLY A 20 2.20 -6.89 39.61
N GLU A 21 2.06 -8.22 39.77
CA GLU A 21 2.04 -8.94 41.04
C GLU A 21 3.24 -8.63 41.96
N THR A 22 2.96 -8.18 43.19
CA THR A 22 3.93 -7.70 44.18
C THR A 22 4.37 -8.73 45.22
N ASP A 23 3.83 -9.94 45.20
CA ASP A 23 4.11 -10.98 46.22
C ASP A 23 5.56 -11.43 46.28
N PHE A 24 6.40 -11.06 45.31
CA PHE A 24 7.78 -11.49 45.18
C PHE A 24 8.83 -10.48 45.65
N MET A 25 8.45 -9.50 46.39
CA MET A 25 9.30 -8.67 47.28
C MET A 25 10.57 -8.01 46.70
N ASN A 26 10.74 -7.92 45.38
CA ASN A 26 11.90 -7.27 44.79
C ASN A 26 11.50 -5.93 44.18
N GLU A 27 11.75 -4.87 44.90
CA GLU A 27 11.56 -3.51 44.39
C GLU A 27 12.63 -3.11 43.33
N PRO A 28 12.34 -2.12 42.48
CA PRO A 28 11.17 -1.23 42.49
C PRO A 28 9.95 -1.79 41.74
N TYR A 29 8.78 -1.45 42.21
CA TYR A 29 7.50 -1.72 41.59
C TYR A 29 6.85 -0.44 41.06
N PHE A 30 6.06 -0.58 39.97
CA PHE A 30 5.13 0.46 39.54
C PHE A 30 3.87 0.41 40.42
N GLU A 31 3.34 1.58 40.75
CA GLU A 31 1.97 1.70 41.23
C GLU A 31 1.03 1.59 40.05
N ASP A 32 0.23 0.54 40.00
CA ASP A 32 -0.69 0.27 38.90
C ASP A 32 -1.99 -0.38 39.39
N ASP A 33 -3.04 -0.16 38.61
CA ASP A 33 -4.36 -0.78 38.72
C ASP A 33 -4.65 -1.69 37.52
N LEU A 34 -3.62 -2.20 36.84
CA LEU A 34 -3.77 -2.94 35.57
C LEU A 34 -4.48 -4.27 35.74
N ASN A 35 -4.40 -4.87 36.93
CA ASN A 35 -5.10 -6.10 37.31
C ASN A 35 -5.02 -7.20 36.25
N PHE A 36 -3.81 -7.54 35.83
CA PHE A 36 -3.56 -8.60 34.86
C PHE A 36 -3.01 -9.87 35.53
N SER A 37 -3.20 -11.01 34.87
CA SER A 37 -2.76 -12.30 35.40
C SER A 37 -2.34 -13.28 34.33
N GLN A 38 -1.23 -13.97 34.54
CA GLN A 38 -0.72 -15.05 33.67
C GLN A 38 -0.43 -14.58 32.23
N GLN A 39 -0.01 -13.34 32.07
CA GLN A 39 0.24 -12.70 30.78
C GLN A 39 1.26 -13.44 29.90
N HIS A 40 1.14 -13.24 28.60
CA HIS A 40 2.04 -13.78 27.57
C HIS A 40 2.48 -12.70 26.59
N SER A 41 3.63 -12.94 25.95
CA SER A 41 4.09 -12.21 24.75
C SER A 41 4.14 -10.70 24.90
N VAL A 42 4.95 -10.21 25.84
CA VAL A 42 5.18 -8.76 26.03
C VAL A 42 6.00 -8.22 24.85
N GLN A 43 5.52 -7.18 24.21
CA GLN A 43 6.16 -6.43 23.14
C GLN A 43 6.37 -4.98 23.59
N VAL A 44 7.49 -4.39 23.23
CA VAL A 44 7.71 -2.93 23.38
C VAL A 44 7.40 -2.29 22.02
N LEU A 45 6.44 -1.39 22.00
CA LEU A 45 6.02 -0.67 20.80
C LEU A 45 6.98 0.49 20.48
N ASP A 46 6.92 1.02 19.26
CA ASP A 46 7.75 2.14 18.81
C ASP A 46 7.55 3.42 19.62
N ASN A 47 6.35 3.61 20.21
CA ASN A 47 6.06 4.71 21.12
C ASN A 47 6.59 4.48 22.55
N GLY A 48 7.19 3.33 22.82
CA GLY A 48 7.70 2.93 24.13
C GLY A 48 6.72 2.20 25.03
N ASN A 49 5.45 2.10 24.66
CA ASN A 49 4.43 1.39 25.43
C ASN A 49 4.66 -0.12 25.41
N LEU A 50 4.10 -0.82 26.41
CA LEU A 50 4.07 -2.27 26.45
C LEU A 50 2.76 -2.79 25.86
N LEU A 51 2.82 -3.73 24.94
CA LEU A 51 1.66 -4.46 24.45
C LEU A 51 1.80 -5.92 24.87
N PHE A 52 0.76 -6.51 25.46
CA PHE A 52 0.79 -7.90 25.89
C PHE A 52 -0.60 -8.52 25.98
N PHE A 53 -0.63 -9.86 25.92
CA PHE A 53 -1.82 -10.66 26.11
C PHE A 53 -1.99 -10.96 27.59
N ASP A 54 -3.07 -10.44 28.20
CA ASP A 54 -3.50 -10.79 29.55
C ASP A 54 -4.47 -11.97 29.49
N ASN A 55 -4.02 -13.12 29.97
CA ASN A 55 -4.89 -14.30 30.05
C ASN A 55 -5.96 -14.12 31.12
N HIS A 56 -5.79 -13.20 32.07
CA HIS A 56 -6.69 -12.86 33.17
C HIS A 56 -7.17 -14.09 33.96
N ARG A 57 -6.33 -15.12 33.98
CA ARG A 57 -6.65 -16.39 34.63
C ARG A 57 -6.61 -16.24 36.14
N TYR A 58 -7.57 -16.84 36.81
CA TYR A 58 -7.79 -16.77 38.26
C TYR A 58 -8.30 -15.42 38.78
N LEU A 59 -8.64 -14.50 37.92
CA LEU A 59 -9.32 -13.25 38.27
C LEU A 59 -10.79 -13.32 37.83
N GLU A 60 -11.64 -12.53 38.44
CA GLU A 60 -13.06 -12.43 38.09
C GLU A 60 -13.36 -11.04 37.49
N PRO A 61 -14.14 -10.96 36.40
CA PRO A 61 -14.68 -12.09 35.63
C PRO A 61 -13.60 -12.81 34.80
N GLU A 62 -13.79 -14.12 34.51
CA GLU A 62 -12.92 -14.83 33.56
C GLU A 62 -13.02 -14.20 32.17
N LEU A 63 -11.95 -13.62 31.69
CA LEU A 63 -11.84 -13.01 30.37
C LEU A 63 -10.39 -13.10 29.88
N SER A 64 -10.15 -12.86 28.61
CA SER A 64 -8.80 -12.61 28.12
C SER A 64 -8.83 -11.32 27.32
N ARG A 65 -7.72 -10.57 27.33
CA ARG A 65 -7.63 -9.26 26.69
C ARG A 65 -6.22 -8.93 26.21
N CYS A 66 -6.11 -8.07 25.24
CA CYS A 66 -4.87 -7.35 24.92
C CYS A 66 -4.84 -6.03 25.68
N LEU A 67 -3.70 -5.71 26.24
CA LEU A 67 -3.44 -4.44 26.91
C LEU A 67 -2.27 -3.72 26.27
N GLU A 68 -2.48 -2.43 25.94
CA GLU A 68 -1.39 -1.49 25.71
C GLU A 68 -1.27 -0.61 26.95
N VAL A 69 -0.08 -0.57 27.52
CA VAL A 69 0.23 0.10 28.77
C VAL A 69 1.29 1.15 28.54
N GLU A 70 0.96 2.40 28.85
CA GLU A 70 1.95 3.46 29.00
C GLU A 70 2.53 3.40 30.41
N TYR A 71 3.86 3.57 30.52
CA TYR A 71 4.53 3.59 31.81
C TYR A 71 5.56 4.71 31.89
N ASN A 72 5.75 5.23 33.10
CA ASN A 72 6.66 6.33 33.36
C ASN A 72 7.62 5.96 34.49
N GLU A 73 8.90 5.75 34.15
CA GLU A 73 9.96 5.37 35.09
C GLU A 73 10.33 6.48 36.11
N SER A 74 10.01 7.74 35.79
CA SER A 74 10.37 8.86 36.70
C SER A 74 9.44 8.99 37.89
N ASN A 75 8.19 8.56 37.78
CA ASN A 75 7.21 8.59 38.88
C ASN A 75 6.67 7.20 39.24
N ASN A 76 7.17 6.14 38.60
CA ASN A 76 6.76 4.76 38.79
C ASN A 76 5.26 4.51 38.60
N SER A 77 4.64 5.14 37.59
CA SER A 77 3.23 4.94 37.26
C SER A 77 3.07 4.17 35.95
N ALA A 78 1.98 3.42 35.85
CA ALA A 78 1.57 2.74 34.62
C ALA A 78 0.05 2.79 34.48
N GLU A 79 -0.43 2.98 33.25
CA GLU A 79 -1.86 3.06 32.92
C GLU A 79 -2.19 2.36 31.62
N ILE A 80 -3.41 1.83 31.53
CA ILE A 80 -3.92 1.22 30.30
C ILE A 80 -4.35 2.34 29.36
N VAL A 81 -3.70 2.43 28.18
CA VAL A 81 -4.05 3.40 27.13
C VAL A 81 -4.89 2.80 26.02
N TRP A 82 -4.88 1.49 25.89
CA TRP A 82 -5.76 0.73 24.99
C TRP A 82 -6.01 -0.68 25.53
N GLU A 83 -7.24 -1.15 25.34
CA GLU A 83 -7.66 -2.49 25.75
C GLU A 83 -8.62 -3.08 24.70
N HIS A 84 -8.44 -4.36 24.40
CA HIS A 84 -9.42 -5.15 23.66
C HIS A 84 -9.74 -6.42 24.44
N ILE A 85 -10.98 -6.50 24.95
CA ILE A 85 -11.50 -7.70 25.63
C ILE A 85 -11.99 -8.67 24.57
N LEU A 86 -11.50 -9.91 24.61
CA LEU A 86 -11.91 -10.94 23.66
C LEU A 86 -13.39 -11.31 23.89
N PRO A 87 -14.13 -11.69 22.82
CA PRO A 87 -15.45 -12.29 22.95
C PRO A 87 -15.46 -13.47 23.94
N ALA A 88 -16.52 -13.62 24.70
CA ALA A 88 -16.62 -14.59 25.82
C ALA A 88 -16.27 -16.04 25.42
N GLY A 89 -16.57 -16.46 24.19
CA GLY A 89 -16.21 -17.79 23.66
C GLY A 89 -14.71 -17.98 23.37
N LEU A 90 -13.90 -16.92 23.44
CA LEU A 90 -12.47 -16.93 23.10
C LEU A 90 -11.57 -16.81 24.34
N PHE A 91 -12.08 -17.10 25.52
CA PHE A 91 -11.26 -17.13 26.73
C PHE A 91 -10.06 -18.07 26.57
N SER A 92 -8.87 -17.55 26.79
CA SER A 92 -7.61 -18.26 26.62
C SER A 92 -6.80 -18.21 27.91
N GLY A 93 -7.10 -19.07 28.88
CA GLY A 93 -6.46 -19.11 30.19
C GLY A 93 -4.96 -19.49 30.17
N SER A 94 -4.37 -19.75 29.02
CA SER A 94 -2.92 -19.92 28.81
C SER A 94 -2.58 -19.73 27.34
N ARG A 95 -1.32 -19.35 27.05
CA ARG A 95 -0.88 -18.96 25.70
C ARG A 95 -1.59 -17.68 25.24
N GLY A 96 -1.27 -17.19 24.09
CA GLY A 96 -1.85 -15.99 23.52
C GLY A 96 -0.78 -14.95 23.21
N GLU A 97 -1.11 -14.08 22.29
CA GLU A 97 -0.22 -13.04 21.81
C GLU A 97 -1.03 -11.84 21.31
N CYS A 98 -0.50 -10.66 21.52
CA CYS A 98 -0.94 -9.44 20.88
C CYS A 98 0.24 -8.91 20.08
N ASP A 99 0.07 -8.69 18.79
CA ASP A 99 1.10 -8.21 17.89
C ASP A 99 0.61 -6.98 17.13
N ARG A 100 1.28 -5.85 17.29
CA ARG A 100 0.92 -4.61 16.59
C ARG A 100 1.40 -4.67 15.16
N LEU A 101 0.47 -4.61 14.22
CA LEU A 101 0.74 -4.65 12.79
C LEU A 101 1.16 -3.27 12.25
N ALA A 102 1.85 -3.26 11.11
CA ALA A 102 2.29 -2.04 10.44
C ALA A 102 1.14 -1.10 10.02
N ASN A 103 -0.08 -1.63 9.80
CA ASN A 103 -1.28 -0.84 9.51
C ASN A 103 -1.94 -0.24 10.76
N GLY A 104 -1.35 -0.42 11.95
CA GLY A 104 -1.88 0.06 13.22
C GLY A 104 -2.88 -0.88 13.91
N ASN A 105 -3.40 -1.91 13.22
CA ASN A 105 -4.26 -2.91 13.84
C ASN A 105 -3.46 -3.82 14.78
N THR A 106 -4.16 -4.59 15.60
CA THR A 106 -3.55 -5.59 16.48
C THR A 106 -3.98 -6.99 16.07
N LEU A 107 -3.02 -7.87 15.79
CA LEU A 107 -3.26 -9.30 15.59
C LEU A 107 -3.28 -9.97 16.97
N ILE A 108 -4.37 -10.66 17.29
CA ILE A 108 -4.58 -11.28 18.60
C ILE A 108 -4.71 -12.79 18.41
N THR A 109 -3.86 -13.55 19.06
CA THR A 109 -3.97 -15.03 19.12
C THR A 109 -4.61 -15.45 20.40
N ALA A 110 -5.84 -15.99 20.35
CA ALA A 110 -6.49 -16.66 21.47
C ALA A 110 -6.05 -18.13 21.50
N GLY A 111 -4.89 -18.39 22.11
CA GLY A 111 -4.13 -19.62 21.87
C GLY A 111 -4.82 -20.91 22.30
N ARG A 112 -5.69 -20.90 23.32
CA ARG A 112 -6.44 -22.08 23.79
C ARG A 112 -7.59 -22.46 22.88
N THR A 113 -8.16 -21.49 22.18
CA THR A 113 -9.34 -21.71 21.32
C THR A 113 -8.98 -21.84 19.84
N GLY A 114 -7.69 -21.76 19.48
CA GLY A 114 -7.27 -21.84 18.09
C GLY A 114 -7.72 -20.68 17.22
N ASN A 115 -8.13 -19.56 17.83
CA ASN A 115 -8.61 -18.38 17.11
C ASN A 115 -7.54 -17.30 16.99
N THR A 116 -7.55 -16.61 15.86
CA THR A 116 -6.77 -15.41 15.61
C THR A 116 -7.69 -14.30 15.11
N LEU A 117 -7.56 -13.12 15.68
CA LEU A 117 -8.34 -11.93 15.34
C LEU A 117 -7.42 -10.82 14.84
N GLU A 118 -7.88 -10.00 13.91
CA GLU A 118 -7.30 -8.69 13.65
C GLU A 118 -8.29 -7.62 14.10
N VAL A 119 -7.82 -6.71 14.95
CA VAL A 119 -8.65 -5.71 15.63
C VAL A 119 -8.08 -4.32 15.37
N THR A 120 -8.95 -3.37 15.05
CA THR A 120 -8.59 -1.96 14.87
C THR A 120 -8.38 -1.25 16.21
N ASN A 121 -7.80 -0.05 16.19
CA ASN A 121 -7.60 0.75 17.40
C ASN A 121 -8.93 1.18 18.09
N ASP A 122 -10.03 1.22 17.34
CA ASP A 122 -11.39 1.47 17.85
C ASP A 122 -12.14 0.16 18.17
N ASN A 123 -11.41 -0.92 18.39
CA ASN A 123 -11.92 -2.22 18.86
C ASN A 123 -12.86 -2.96 17.90
N GLN A 124 -12.80 -2.67 16.58
CA GLN A 124 -13.55 -3.43 15.59
C GLN A 124 -12.77 -4.66 15.15
N ILE A 125 -13.38 -5.85 15.23
CA ILE A 125 -12.81 -7.07 14.64
C ILE A 125 -13.03 -6.98 13.13
N VAL A 126 -11.94 -6.86 12.37
CA VAL A 126 -11.95 -6.74 10.89
C VAL A 126 -11.63 -8.05 10.19
N TRP A 127 -11.05 -9.00 10.90
CA TRP A 127 -10.74 -10.33 10.40
C TRP A 127 -10.67 -11.34 11.54
N GLN A 128 -11.09 -12.58 11.28
CA GLN A 128 -10.99 -13.71 12.21
C GLN A 128 -10.71 -14.98 11.44
N ALA A 129 -9.87 -15.85 12.01
CA ALA A 129 -9.66 -17.21 11.58
C ALA A 129 -9.67 -18.16 12.78
N GLU A 130 -10.20 -19.36 12.56
CA GLU A 130 -10.17 -20.47 13.50
C GLU A 130 -9.46 -21.65 12.87
N VAL A 131 -8.60 -22.32 13.66
CA VAL A 131 -7.89 -23.52 13.22
C VAL A 131 -8.58 -24.73 13.81
N GLU A 132 -9.10 -25.58 12.94
CA GLU A 132 -9.72 -26.86 13.29
C GLU A 132 -8.94 -28.05 12.72
N ASN A 133 -8.96 -29.16 13.41
CA ASN A 133 -8.47 -30.44 12.88
C ASN A 133 -9.55 -31.51 13.01
N MET A 134 -10.25 -31.79 11.91
CA MET A 134 -11.33 -32.84 11.85
C MET A 134 -12.41 -32.67 12.93
N GLY A 135 -12.81 -31.42 13.22
CA GLY A 135 -13.80 -31.09 14.26
C GLY A 135 -13.27 -31.17 15.69
N ILE A 136 -11.97 -31.20 15.87
CA ILE A 136 -11.30 -31.11 17.19
C ILE A 136 -10.69 -29.72 17.32
N ASP A 137 -10.97 -29.04 18.41
CA ASP A 137 -10.36 -27.73 18.74
C ASP A 137 -8.84 -27.87 18.81
N VAL A 138 -8.16 -27.05 18.05
CA VAL A 138 -6.69 -26.98 18.00
C VAL A 138 -6.22 -25.79 18.82
N THR A 139 -5.25 -26.05 19.69
CA THR A 139 -4.59 -24.95 20.40
C THR A 139 -3.42 -24.42 19.60
N MET A 140 -3.28 -23.09 19.54
CA MET A 140 -2.13 -22.40 18.92
C MET A 140 -1.22 -21.79 19.98
N TYR A 141 0.04 -21.65 19.66
CA TYR A 141 0.96 -20.89 20.51
C TYR A 141 1.03 -19.42 20.08
N ARG A 142 1.19 -19.19 18.78
CA ARG A 142 1.29 -17.88 18.12
C ARG A 142 0.69 -17.93 16.74
N SER A 143 0.30 -16.76 16.24
CA SER A 143 0.07 -16.50 14.84
C SER A 143 0.89 -15.28 14.41
N ALA A 144 1.29 -15.23 13.15
CA ALA A 144 1.99 -14.09 12.60
C ALA A 144 1.35 -13.71 11.27
N ARG A 145 1.24 -12.42 11.01
CA ARG A 145 0.81 -11.93 9.72
C ARG A 145 2.00 -11.70 8.81
N ILE A 146 1.99 -12.40 7.70
CA ILE A 146 2.94 -12.18 6.62
C ILE A 146 2.19 -11.39 5.55
N PRO A 147 2.67 -10.21 5.10
CA PRO A 147 1.98 -9.38 4.11
C PRO A 147 1.70 -10.14 2.82
N ASN A 148 2.63 -10.98 2.41
CA ASN A 148 2.47 -11.94 1.31
C ASN A 148 3.51 -13.07 1.44
N LEU A 149 3.38 -14.11 0.59
CA LEU A 149 4.29 -15.26 0.60
C LEU A 149 5.64 -14.99 -0.10
N TYR A 150 5.79 -13.82 -0.69
CA TYR A 150 6.97 -13.48 -1.49
C TYR A 150 7.75 -12.34 -0.82
N PRO A 151 9.06 -12.52 -0.61
CA PRO A 151 9.90 -11.45 -0.07
C PRO A 151 9.94 -10.24 -1.01
N LEU A 152 9.79 -10.51 -2.30
CA LEU A 152 9.85 -9.52 -3.36
C LEU A 152 8.65 -9.67 -4.30
N ALA A 153 7.70 -8.77 -4.19
CA ALA A 153 6.55 -8.63 -5.08
C ALA A 153 6.29 -7.14 -5.29
N PHE A 154 5.93 -6.73 -6.51
CA PHE A 154 5.67 -5.33 -6.80
C PHE A 154 4.67 -5.17 -7.94
N SER A 155 4.05 -3.99 -8.02
CA SER A 155 3.23 -3.55 -9.15
C SER A 155 3.66 -2.16 -9.60
N ILE A 156 3.25 -1.81 -10.81
CA ILE A 156 3.53 -0.53 -11.44
C ILE A 156 2.20 0.03 -11.94
N GLU A 157 2.00 1.32 -11.73
CA GLU A 157 0.89 2.08 -12.27
C GLU A 157 1.43 3.35 -12.93
N ILE A 158 0.92 3.69 -14.10
CA ILE A 158 1.24 4.93 -14.82
C ILE A 158 -0.03 5.77 -14.85
N ASN A 159 0.05 7.01 -14.34
CA ASN A 159 -1.12 7.87 -14.15
C ASN A 159 -1.73 8.33 -15.48
N GLU A 160 -0.90 8.60 -16.47
CA GLU A 160 -1.29 9.17 -17.77
C GLU A 160 -1.62 8.08 -18.82
N LEU A 161 -1.67 6.81 -18.40
CA LEU A 161 -1.92 5.68 -19.29
C LEU A 161 -3.40 5.50 -19.57
N ASP A 162 -3.77 5.55 -20.83
CA ASP A 162 -5.11 5.28 -21.34
C ASP A 162 -5.15 4.01 -22.19
N GLY A 163 -6.36 3.51 -22.47
CA GLY A 163 -6.58 2.35 -23.31
C GLY A 163 -6.80 1.04 -22.55
N GLU A 164 -6.73 -0.07 -23.28
CA GLU A 164 -6.94 -1.43 -22.76
C GLU A 164 -5.65 -2.24 -22.77
N ILE A 165 -5.64 -3.38 -22.10
CA ILE A 165 -4.50 -4.30 -22.07
C ILE A 165 -4.03 -4.63 -23.50
N ASN A 166 -2.72 -4.43 -23.73
CA ASN A 166 -2.03 -4.56 -25.02
C ASN A 166 -2.30 -3.45 -26.05
N ASN A 167 -3.05 -2.41 -25.69
CA ASN A 167 -3.26 -1.24 -26.52
C ASN A 167 -3.26 0.06 -25.69
N TYR A 168 -2.28 0.17 -24.80
CA TYR A 168 -2.10 1.37 -24.01
C TYR A 168 -1.49 2.50 -24.84
N PHE A 169 -1.90 3.72 -24.52
CA PHE A 169 -1.31 4.93 -25.10
C PHE A 169 -1.21 6.05 -24.06
N ILE A 170 -0.33 7.00 -24.34
CA ILE A 170 -0.21 8.27 -23.63
C ILE A 170 -0.33 9.37 -24.68
N ASP A 171 -1.18 10.37 -24.38
CA ASP A 171 -1.30 11.55 -25.21
C ASP A 171 -0.02 12.41 -25.08
N SER A 172 0.56 12.81 -26.23
CA SER A 172 1.77 13.63 -26.24
C SER A 172 1.57 15.06 -25.71
N ASN A 173 0.34 15.48 -25.43
CA ASN A 173 0.06 16.70 -24.66
C ASN A 173 0.49 16.57 -23.20
N ASN A 174 0.72 15.37 -22.70
CA ASN A 174 1.32 15.18 -21.39
C ASN A 174 2.81 15.51 -21.44
N GLU A 175 3.24 16.47 -20.64
CA GLU A 175 4.65 16.87 -20.54
C GLU A 175 5.50 15.82 -19.82
N SER A 176 4.88 15.00 -19.02
CA SER A 176 5.54 13.97 -18.21
C SER A 176 4.71 12.70 -18.08
N LEU A 177 5.41 11.60 -17.86
CA LEU A 177 4.86 10.31 -17.45
C LEU A 177 5.18 10.12 -15.98
N THR A 178 4.16 9.89 -15.14
CA THR A 178 4.30 9.64 -13.71
C THR A 178 4.00 8.17 -13.41
N ALA A 179 4.99 7.44 -12.95
CA ALA A 179 4.85 6.04 -12.57
C ALA A 179 4.95 5.85 -11.06
N ASN A 180 4.05 5.05 -10.51
CA ASN A 180 4.06 4.59 -9.11
C ASN A 180 4.55 3.14 -9.08
N ILE A 181 5.52 2.85 -8.23
CA ILE A 181 5.95 1.48 -7.93
C ILE A 181 5.48 1.15 -6.52
N TYR A 182 4.71 0.09 -6.36
CA TYR A 182 4.23 -0.44 -5.08
C TYR A 182 5.05 -1.67 -4.73
N ASN A 183 5.81 -1.62 -3.63
CA ASN A 183 6.48 -2.79 -3.09
C ASN A 183 5.52 -3.56 -2.19
N HIS A 184 4.95 -4.64 -2.68
CA HIS A 184 4.08 -5.55 -1.92
C HIS A 184 4.87 -6.63 -1.18
N GLY A 185 6.19 -6.63 -1.33
CA GLY A 185 7.09 -7.55 -0.64
C GLY A 185 7.23 -7.21 0.84
N TRP A 186 7.69 -8.16 1.62
CA TRP A 186 8.00 -7.94 3.04
C TRP A 186 9.47 -7.55 3.26
N GLU A 187 10.26 -7.43 2.19
CA GLU A 187 11.62 -6.86 2.20
C GLU A 187 11.66 -5.52 1.45
N GLY A 188 12.42 -4.56 1.99
CA GLY A 188 12.77 -3.34 1.27
C GLY A 188 13.64 -3.65 0.06
N SER A 189 13.44 -2.93 -1.04
CA SER A 189 14.18 -3.18 -2.27
C SER A 189 14.51 -1.91 -3.03
N VAL A 190 15.63 -1.92 -3.73
CA VAL A 190 15.96 -0.90 -4.73
C VAL A 190 15.42 -1.36 -6.07
N PHE A 191 14.52 -0.58 -6.64
CA PHE A 191 13.97 -0.77 -7.97
C PHE A 191 14.67 0.13 -8.96
N SER A 192 15.20 -0.44 -10.02
CA SER A 192 15.68 0.31 -11.18
C SER A 192 14.64 0.36 -12.27
N TYR A 193 14.61 1.46 -13.00
CA TYR A 193 13.71 1.63 -14.14
C TYR A 193 14.44 2.26 -15.31
N HIS A 194 13.96 1.99 -16.52
CA HIS A 194 14.34 2.70 -17.73
C HIS A 194 13.20 2.73 -18.74
N LEU A 195 13.21 3.78 -19.55
CA LEU A 195 12.32 3.97 -20.67
C LEU A 195 13.09 3.74 -21.97
N GLU A 196 12.64 2.83 -22.82
CA GLU A 196 13.22 2.54 -24.12
C GLU A 196 12.17 2.56 -25.22
N ASN A 197 12.57 2.84 -26.46
CA ASN A 197 11.70 2.64 -27.61
C ASN A 197 11.78 1.19 -28.14
N ILE A 198 11.00 0.88 -29.17
CA ILE A 198 10.96 -0.47 -29.76
C ILE A 198 12.33 -0.94 -30.31
N ASN A 199 13.23 -0.01 -30.66
CA ASN A 199 14.59 -0.29 -31.11
C ASN A 199 15.59 -0.47 -29.96
N GLN A 200 15.12 -0.55 -28.71
CA GLN A 200 15.92 -0.70 -27.48
C GLN A 200 16.89 0.48 -27.24
N ILE A 201 16.55 1.67 -27.73
CA ILE A 201 17.27 2.89 -27.38
C ILE A 201 16.74 3.35 -26.01
N ASN A 202 17.64 3.37 -25.01
CA ASN A 202 17.33 3.81 -23.67
C ASN A 202 17.41 5.35 -23.60
N PHE A 203 16.34 6.01 -23.18
CA PHE A 203 16.26 7.47 -23.08
C PHE A 203 16.49 7.96 -21.65
N ILE A 204 15.87 7.33 -20.68
CA ILE A 204 15.85 7.76 -19.30
C ILE A 204 15.97 6.55 -18.39
N SER A 205 16.76 6.65 -17.34
CA SER A 205 16.88 5.59 -16.32
C SER A 205 17.06 6.19 -14.92
N GLY A 206 16.70 5.43 -13.92
CA GLY A 206 16.88 5.79 -12.52
C GLY A 206 16.64 4.63 -11.58
N ASN A 207 16.67 4.91 -10.28
CA ASN A 207 16.36 3.93 -9.25
C ASN A 207 15.64 4.59 -8.05
N LEU A 208 14.90 3.78 -7.30
CA LEU A 208 14.17 4.15 -6.09
C LEU A 208 14.35 3.05 -5.05
N GLU A 209 14.64 3.44 -3.81
CA GLU A 209 14.56 2.54 -2.67
C GLU A 209 13.15 2.61 -2.08
N ILE A 210 12.48 1.47 -1.96
CA ILE A 210 11.09 1.38 -1.50
C ILE A 210 11.01 0.37 -0.35
N ALA A 211 10.56 0.85 0.81
CA ALA A 211 10.36 0.03 2.00
C ALA A 211 9.28 -1.05 1.79
N PRO A 212 9.23 -2.08 2.64
CA PRO A 212 8.16 -3.08 2.59
C PRO A 212 6.79 -2.45 2.69
N ASP A 213 5.82 -2.96 1.92
CA ASP A 213 4.41 -2.57 1.94
C ASP A 213 4.18 -1.05 1.76
N THR A 214 5.07 -0.41 0.99
CA THR A 214 4.97 1.02 0.64
C THR A 214 5.08 1.24 -0.86
N ASN A 215 4.92 2.48 -1.28
CA ASN A 215 5.12 2.88 -2.68
C ASN A 215 6.02 4.12 -2.78
N SER A 216 6.53 4.32 -3.97
CA SER A 216 7.20 5.55 -4.37
C SER A 216 6.92 5.84 -5.83
N ASN A 217 6.93 7.11 -6.21
CA ASN A 217 6.72 7.54 -7.58
C ASN A 217 7.94 8.22 -8.16
N PHE A 218 7.97 8.28 -9.48
CA PHE A 218 8.91 9.09 -10.25
C PHE A 218 8.21 9.67 -11.48
N SER A 219 8.71 10.79 -11.97
CA SER A 219 8.19 11.42 -13.17
C SER A 219 9.29 11.53 -14.22
N LEU A 220 8.95 11.18 -15.46
CA LEU A 220 9.83 11.25 -16.63
C LEU A 220 9.32 12.34 -17.54
N ASN A 221 10.20 13.27 -17.95
CA ASN A 221 9.86 14.23 -18.99
C ASN A 221 9.81 13.50 -20.33
N ILE A 222 8.68 13.63 -21.04
CA ILE A 222 8.45 12.99 -22.34
C ILE A 222 8.24 13.98 -23.47
N ASN A 223 8.39 15.30 -23.24
CA ASN A 223 8.18 16.36 -24.22
C ASN A 223 9.05 16.21 -25.50
N ASP A 224 10.27 15.73 -25.31
CA ASP A 224 11.25 15.61 -26.43
C ASP A 224 11.17 14.24 -27.11
N LEU A 225 10.25 13.37 -26.69
CA LEU A 225 10.06 12.04 -27.27
C LEU A 225 9.18 12.13 -28.52
N ALA A 226 9.64 11.53 -29.61
CA ALA A 226 8.84 11.42 -30.83
C ALA A 226 7.66 10.44 -30.62
N PRO A 227 6.54 10.61 -31.33
CA PRO A 227 5.51 9.59 -31.38
C PRO A 227 6.09 8.24 -31.84
N ASP A 228 6.03 7.23 -30.95
CA ASP A 228 6.56 5.88 -31.17
C ASP A 228 5.99 4.95 -30.10
N THR A 229 6.32 3.68 -30.19
CA THR A 229 6.05 2.70 -29.14
C THR A 229 7.20 2.66 -28.15
N TYR A 230 6.86 2.87 -26.88
CA TYR A 230 7.80 2.87 -25.76
C TYR A 230 7.51 1.73 -24.80
N LYS A 231 8.53 1.39 -24.01
CA LYS A 231 8.47 0.42 -22.92
C LYS A 231 9.06 1.04 -21.66
N LEU A 232 8.26 1.13 -20.63
CA LEU A 232 8.76 1.33 -19.27
C LEU A 232 9.08 -0.03 -18.67
N ILE A 233 10.34 -0.26 -18.36
CA ILE A 233 10.84 -1.48 -17.74
C ILE A 233 11.25 -1.15 -16.32
N VAL A 234 10.74 -1.91 -15.34
CA VAL A 234 11.06 -1.78 -13.91
C VAL A 234 11.47 -3.14 -13.39
N TYR A 235 12.55 -3.17 -12.63
CA TYR A 235 13.05 -4.39 -12.02
C TYR A 235 13.70 -4.14 -10.66
N PRO A 236 13.56 -5.07 -9.71
CA PRO A 236 14.30 -5.03 -8.46
C PRO A 236 15.78 -5.38 -8.69
N ASN A 237 16.70 -4.62 -8.13
CA ASN A 237 18.14 -4.83 -8.34
C ASN A 237 18.62 -6.17 -7.80
N SER A 238 17.97 -6.71 -6.77
CA SER A 238 18.27 -8.03 -6.20
C SER A 238 17.80 -9.21 -7.05
N ALA A 239 16.87 -8.99 -8.01
CA ALA A 239 16.29 -10.01 -8.88
C ALA A 239 15.84 -9.40 -10.22
N PRO A 240 16.79 -9.01 -11.11
CA PRO A 240 16.45 -8.35 -12.38
C PRO A 240 15.59 -9.20 -13.30
N GLU A 241 15.63 -10.52 -13.16
CA GLU A 241 14.81 -11.47 -13.94
C GLU A 241 13.31 -11.35 -13.65
N LYS A 242 12.94 -10.68 -12.55
CA LYS A 242 11.54 -10.38 -12.17
C LYS A 242 11.03 -9.07 -12.75
N GLN A 243 11.71 -8.55 -13.79
CA GLN A 243 11.31 -7.31 -14.43
C GLN A 243 9.85 -7.32 -14.86
N LYS A 244 9.20 -6.14 -14.80
CA LYS A 244 7.90 -5.86 -15.39
C LYS A 244 8.04 -4.82 -16.46
N THR A 245 7.28 -4.98 -17.53
CA THR A 245 7.30 -4.08 -18.68
C THR A 245 5.88 -3.59 -18.94
N ILE A 246 5.72 -2.28 -19.07
CA ILE A 246 4.50 -1.65 -19.59
C ILE A 246 4.85 -1.06 -20.93
N GLN A 247 4.20 -1.55 -21.98
CA GLN A 247 4.35 -1.03 -23.34
C GLN A 247 3.17 -0.10 -23.65
N PHE A 248 3.47 1.05 -24.23
CA PHE A 248 2.47 2.04 -24.63
C PHE A 248 2.91 2.76 -25.91
N ASN A 249 1.94 3.32 -26.61
CA ASN A 249 2.18 4.21 -27.73
C ASN A 249 2.15 5.65 -27.24
N LEU A 250 3.15 6.46 -27.55
CA LEU A 250 3.07 7.89 -27.42
C LEU A 250 2.41 8.42 -28.67
N ASN A 251 1.15 8.81 -28.56
CA ASN A 251 0.42 9.32 -29.70
C ASN A 251 0.84 10.79 -29.96
N SER A 252 0.87 11.18 -31.20
CA SER A 252 0.96 12.62 -31.53
C SER A 252 -0.22 13.36 -30.89
N SER A 253 0.03 14.57 -30.41
CA SER A 253 -1.08 15.43 -29.98
C SER A 253 -2.11 15.50 -31.10
N SER A 254 -3.32 15.09 -30.82
CA SER A 254 -4.41 15.26 -31.77
C SER A 254 -4.74 16.76 -31.86
N VAL A 255 -4.12 17.43 -32.78
CA VAL A 255 -4.45 18.84 -33.08
C VAL A 255 -5.87 18.83 -33.66
N ILE A 256 -6.81 19.55 -33.02
CA ILE A 256 -8.15 19.71 -33.59
C ILE A 256 -7.99 20.25 -35.01
N GLY A 257 -8.55 19.51 -35.98
CA GLY A 257 -8.45 19.85 -37.40
C GLY A 257 -7.34 19.10 -38.14
N ASP A 258 -6.40 18.42 -37.47
CA ASP A 258 -5.46 17.50 -38.12
C ASP A 258 -6.15 16.16 -38.33
N LEU A 259 -6.79 15.99 -39.47
CA LEU A 259 -7.62 14.85 -39.77
C LEU A 259 -6.87 13.69 -40.44
N ASN A 260 -5.65 13.95 -40.91
CA ASN A 260 -4.76 12.93 -41.47
C ASN A 260 -3.67 12.49 -40.49
N ASN A 261 -3.59 13.11 -39.29
CA ASN A 261 -2.61 12.86 -38.24
C ASN A 261 -1.14 13.04 -38.70
N ASP A 262 -0.88 14.04 -39.57
CA ASP A 262 0.49 14.37 -40.01
C ASP A 262 1.15 15.48 -39.17
N ASN A 263 0.51 15.92 -38.09
CA ASN A 263 0.88 16.99 -37.18
C ASN A 263 0.95 18.40 -37.83
N SER A 264 0.25 18.61 -38.95
CA SER A 264 0.26 19.86 -39.69
C SER A 264 -1.12 20.22 -40.17
N LEU A 265 -1.72 21.31 -39.66
CA LEU A 265 -2.94 21.82 -40.24
C LEU A 265 -2.68 22.37 -41.63
N ASN A 266 -3.25 21.72 -42.64
CA ASN A 266 -3.03 22.08 -44.03
C ASN A 266 -4.25 21.75 -44.91
N ILE A 267 -4.16 22.02 -46.22
CA ILE A 267 -5.26 21.83 -47.16
C ILE A 267 -5.77 20.37 -47.24
N LEU A 268 -4.91 19.38 -46.89
CA LEU A 268 -5.31 17.98 -46.95
C LEU A 268 -6.38 17.69 -45.87
N ASP A 269 -6.30 18.33 -44.71
CA ASP A 269 -7.28 18.21 -43.63
C ASP A 269 -8.62 18.81 -44.04
N VAL A 270 -8.58 19.94 -44.72
CA VAL A 270 -9.80 20.57 -45.27
C VAL A 270 -10.50 19.62 -46.26
N VAL A 271 -9.75 18.91 -47.09
CA VAL A 271 -10.31 17.93 -48.02
C VAL A 271 -10.94 16.74 -47.28
N ILE A 272 -10.28 16.28 -46.21
CA ILE A 272 -10.81 15.17 -45.37
C ILE A 272 -12.07 15.64 -44.65
N LEU A 273 -12.08 16.84 -44.07
CA LEU A 273 -13.25 17.39 -43.39
C LEU A 273 -14.43 17.54 -44.35
N ALA A 274 -14.19 18.01 -45.56
CA ALA A 274 -15.24 18.11 -46.57
C ALA A 274 -15.81 16.71 -46.91
N ASN A 275 -15.01 15.69 -47.01
CA ASN A 275 -15.47 14.31 -47.25
C ASN A 275 -16.26 13.76 -46.06
N ILE A 276 -15.86 14.03 -44.82
CA ILE A 276 -16.56 13.65 -43.58
C ILE A 276 -18.00 14.25 -43.64
N ILE A 277 -18.12 15.54 -43.95
CA ILE A 277 -19.41 16.23 -44.02
C ILE A 277 -20.28 15.68 -45.15
N LEU A 278 -19.72 15.45 -46.33
CA LEU A 278 -20.46 14.90 -47.46
C LEU A 278 -20.99 13.48 -47.20
N ASN A 279 -20.29 12.70 -46.41
CA ASN A 279 -20.69 11.34 -46.06
C ASN A 279 -21.55 11.27 -44.78
N ASN A 280 -21.83 12.39 -44.12
CA ASN A 280 -22.48 12.47 -42.81
C ASN A 280 -21.81 11.58 -41.75
N ASP A 281 -20.50 11.50 -41.75
CA ASP A 281 -19.73 10.75 -40.77
C ASP A 281 -19.40 11.63 -39.57
N ASN A 282 -20.08 11.40 -38.45
CA ASN A 282 -19.89 12.15 -37.22
C ASN A 282 -19.01 11.41 -36.19
N SER A 283 -18.22 10.43 -36.62
CA SER A 283 -17.44 9.58 -35.74
C SER A 283 -16.12 10.22 -35.31
N ASN A 284 -15.60 11.22 -36.02
CA ASN A 284 -14.33 11.87 -35.76
C ASN A 284 -14.51 13.20 -35.01
N SER A 285 -14.21 13.19 -33.70
CA SER A 285 -14.33 14.39 -32.86
C SER A 285 -13.36 15.52 -33.23
N LEU A 286 -12.24 15.24 -33.92
CA LEU A 286 -11.29 16.25 -34.39
C LEU A 286 -11.85 17.09 -35.56
N ALA A 287 -12.93 16.64 -36.15
CA ALA A 287 -13.64 17.34 -37.25
C ALA A 287 -14.58 18.41 -36.74
N ASP A 288 -14.96 18.40 -35.47
CA ASP A 288 -15.76 19.45 -34.82
C ASP A 288 -14.83 20.53 -34.28
N ILE A 289 -14.42 21.45 -35.18
CA ILE A 289 -13.38 22.44 -34.91
C ILE A 289 -13.86 23.49 -33.90
N ASN A 290 -15.13 23.83 -33.92
CA ASN A 290 -15.73 24.82 -33.03
C ASN A 290 -16.31 24.20 -31.73
N GLN A 291 -16.31 22.88 -31.61
CA GLN A 291 -16.79 22.13 -30.46
C GLN A 291 -18.28 22.40 -30.13
N ASP A 292 -19.12 22.63 -31.15
CA ASP A 292 -20.56 22.83 -30.97
C ASP A 292 -21.37 21.53 -31.02
N GLY A 293 -20.69 20.38 -31.22
CA GLY A 293 -21.27 19.04 -31.33
C GLY A 293 -21.82 18.71 -32.71
N LEU A 294 -21.57 19.55 -33.75
CA LEU A 294 -22.06 19.36 -35.11
C LEU A 294 -20.93 19.53 -36.12
N ILE A 295 -20.57 18.46 -36.83
CA ILE A 295 -19.60 18.55 -37.93
C ILE A 295 -20.27 19.06 -39.19
N ASN A 296 -19.96 20.28 -39.60
CA ASN A 296 -20.63 20.98 -40.70
C ASN A 296 -19.71 21.97 -41.43
N VAL A 297 -20.27 22.72 -42.41
CA VAL A 297 -19.47 23.66 -43.20
C VAL A 297 -18.82 24.80 -42.39
N LEU A 298 -19.35 25.09 -41.21
CA LEU A 298 -18.74 26.10 -40.33
C LEU A 298 -17.36 25.65 -39.87
N ASP A 299 -17.15 24.36 -39.59
CA ASP A 299 -15.87 23.77 -39.22
C ASP A 299 -14.84 23.92 -40.36
N ILE A 300 -15.27 23.71 -41.61
CA ILE A 300 -14.38 23.96 -42.75
C ILE A 300 -13.91 25.41 -42.76
N VAL A 301 -14.81 26.38 -42.55
CA VAL A 301 -14.47 27.81 -42.56
C VAL A 301 -13.44 28.13 -41.46
N ILE A 302 -13.65 27.55 -40.26
CA ILE A 302 -12.75 27.80 -39.13
C ILE A 302 -11.41 27.14 -39.39
N LEU A 303 -11.37 25.89 -39.88
CA LEU A 303 -10.13 25.19 -40.22
C LEU A 303 -9.31 25.96 -41.25
N VAL A 304 -9.94 26.47 -42.30
CA VAL A 304 -9.28 27.29 -43.33
C VAL A 304 -8.71 28.59 -42.73
N ASN A 305 -9.43 29.22 -41.80
CA ASN A 305 -8.90 30.41 -41.13
C ASN A 305 -7.71 30.09 -40.25
N LEU A 306 -7.70 28.97 -39.49
CA LEU A 306 -6.56 28.50 -38.71
C LEU A 306 -5.31 28.22 -39.58
N ILE A 307 -5.51 27.72 -40.79
CA ILE A 307 -4.40 27.46 -41.75
C ILE A 307 -3.84 28.76 -42.34
N LEU A 308 -4.68 29.78 -42.55
CA LEU A 308 -4.28 31.03 -43.17
C LEU A 308 -3.69 32.09 -42.20
N GLU A 309 -4.01 31.94 -40.89
CA GLU A 309 -3.53 32.82 -39.82
C GLU A 309 -2.74 31.97 -38.79
N PRO A 310 -1.52 31.51 -39.12
CA PRO A 310 -0.73 30.64 -38.27
C PRO A 310 -0.11 31.40 -37.07
#